data_d9d67c3bd971cf41e941a01a9b10e02e
#
_entry.id   d9d67c3bd971cf41e941a01a9b10e02e
#
_cell.length_a   1.000
_cell.length_b   1.000
_cell.length_c   1.000
_cell.angle_alpha   90.00
_cell.angle_beta   90.00
_cell.angle_gamma   90.00
#
_symmetry.space_group_name_H-M   'P 1'
#
loop_
_entity.id
_entity.type
_entity.pdbx_description
1 polymer ?
#
loop_
_entity_poly.entity_id
_entity_poly.type
_entity_poly.pdbx_seq_one_letter_code
_entity_poly.pdbx_strand_id
1 'polypeptide(L)'
;MSTDLTIIKAGTGVLTKTSDGTIDRAALVHLVAAISGLINSGQRCLFVSSGAVGSGVSALGLSEYPKDIETRQACAAIGQARLMSTYSSLFSNFDITVAQILLTAEDIQNEGRAANLLSTFGRLLVEPRILPIINENDSVAIRELSFGDNDMLSVRVAKLLGAKRVILLTSVDGLLDPETKELIPTVDEIDAVFRHVREDKGKFSMGGMSSKLEAVKFAVEAGIETHIANGRHPDRLADIIAGKGLSTKFIPACVSKNSE
;
A
#
# COMPACT_ATOMS: atom_id res chain seq x y z
N MET A 1 5.99 -13.17 16.25
CA MET A 1 6.14 -13.11 14.77
C MET A 1 7.46 -12.42 14.45
N SER A 2 8.08 -12.67 13.31
CA SER A 2 9.34 -11.99 12.93
C SER A 2 9.09 -10.49 12.76
N THR A 3 9.87 -9.68 13.45
CA THR A 3 9.81 -8.21 13.42
C THR A 3 10.24 -7.59 12.07
N ASP A 4 10.71 -8.40 11.11
CA ASP A 4 11.26 -7.92 9.83
C ASP A 4 10.28 -8.08 8.65
N LEU A 5 8.99 -7.85 8.91
CA LEU A 5 7.95 -7.81 7.88
C LEU A 5 7.94 -6.43 7.20
N THR A 6 8.00 -6.42 5.88
CA THR A 6 7.84 -5.22 5.05
C THR A 6 6.50 -5.27 4.33
N ILE A 7 5.68 -4.23 4.50
CA ILE A 7 4.44 -4.06 3.74
C ILE A 7 4.70 -3.09 2.59
N ILE A 8 4.39 -3.53 1.38
CA ILE A 8 4.52 -2.74 0.16
C ILE A 8 3.12 -2.42 -0.33
N LYS A 9 2.78 -1.15 -0.46
CA LYS A 9 1.49 -0.71 -1.01
C LYS A 9 1.70 -0.03 -2.36
N ALA A 10 0.97 -0.46 -3.37
CA ALA A 10 0.93 0.23 -4.66
C ALA A 10 -0.45 0.88 -4.89
N GLY A 11 -0.42 2.20 -5.10
CA GLY A 11 -1.62 2.97 -5.43
C GLY A 11 -2.09 2.75 -6.86
N THR A 12 -3.34 3.13 -7.16
CA THR A 12 -3.92 3.01 -8.50
C THR A 12 -3.05 3.68 -9.57
N GLY A 13 -2.51 4.88 -9.30
CA GLY A 13 -1.65 5.60 -10.25
C GLY A 13 -0.30 4.91 -10.58
N VAL A 14 0.10 3.89 -9.79
CA VAL A 14 1.25 3.01 -10.09
C VAL A 14 0.83 1.85 -10.97
N LEU A 15 -0.36 1.32 -10.74
CA LEU A 15 -0.85 0.08 -11.35
C LEU A 15 -1.64 0.30 -12.64
N THR A 16 -2.00 1.56 -12.95
CA THR A 16 -2.80 1.91 -14.12
C THR A 16 -2.07 2.89 -15.03
N LYS A 17 -2.40 2.84 -16.30
CA LYS A 17 -1.94 3.80 -17.30
C LYS A 17 -2.60 5.16 -17.05
N THR A 18 -1.85 6.22 -17.21
CA THR A 18 -2.36 7.60 -17.10
C THR A 18 -3.28 7.98 -18.24
N SER A 19 -3.22 7.28 -19.38
CA SER A 19 -3.97 7.59 -20.59
C SER A 19 -5.45 7.21 -20.51
N ASP A 20 -5.77 6.07 -19.90
CA ASP A 20 -7.10 5.47 -19.94
C ASP A 20 -7.52 4.77 -18.64
N GLY A 21 -6.67 4.81 -17.61
CA GLY A 21 -6.94 4.17 -16.31
C GLY A 21 -6.92 2.64 -16.35
N THR A 22 -6.61 2.01 -17.48
CA THR A 22 -6.49 0.56 -17.59
C THR A 22 -5.24 0.05 -16.85
N ILE A 23 -5.23 -1.23 -16.50
CA ILE A 23 -4.08 -1.86 -15.84
C ILE A 23 -2.84 -1.74 -16.73
N ASP A 24 -1.77 -1.18 -16.18
CA ASP A 24 -0.45 -1.13 -16.80
C ASP A 24 0.31 -2.45 -16.57
N ARG A 25 0.21 -3.33 -17.56
CA ARG A 25 0.87 -4.65 -17.48
C ARG A 25 2.38 -4.56 -17.35
N ALA A 26 3.03 -3.57 -17.98
CA ALA A 26 4.46 -3.41 -17.87
C ALA A 26 4.86 -3.00 -16.44
N ALA A 27 4.14 -2.03 -15.85
CA ALA A 27 4.35 -1.64 -14.45
C ALA A 27 4.13 -2.84 -13.49
N LEU A 28 3.10 -3.67 -13.73
CA LEU A 28 2.86 -4.89 -12.94
C LEU A 28 4.03 -5.87 -13.03
N VAL A 29 4.56 -6.12 -14.22
CA VAL A 29 5.70 -7.03 -14.42
C VAL A 29 6.93 -6.54 -13.64
N HIS A 30 7.25 -5.25 -13.74
CA HIS A 30 8.38 -4.67 -12.99
C HIS A 30 8.17 -4.74 -11.48
N LEU A 31 6.96 -4.45 -10.99
CA LEU A 31 6.64 -4.53 -9.56
C LEU A 31 6.72 -5.97 -9.04
N VAL A 32 6.18 -6.93 -9.79
CA VAL A 32 6.24 -8.36 -9.43
C VAL A 32 7.69 -8.83 -9.40
N ALA A 33 8.51 -8.47 -10.38
CA ALA A 33 9.93 -8.83 -10.41
C ALA A 33 10.67 -8.27 -9.19
N ALA A 34 10.43 -7.00 -8.81
CA ALA A 34 11.06 -6.36 -7.67
C ALA A 34 10.65 -7.01 -6.34
N ILE A 35 9.34 -7.26 -6.12
CA ILE A 35 8.85 -7.94 -4.91
C ILE A 35 9.38 -9.38 -4.86
N SER A 36 9.41 -10.08 -5.98
CA SER A 36 9.97 -11.43 -6.05
C SER A 36 11.45 -11.46 -5.69
N GLY A 37 12.22 -10.46 -6.14
CA GLY A 37 13.63 -10.29 -5.77
C GLY A 37 13.81 -10.14 -4.26
N LEU A 38 12.95 -9.35 -3.59
CA LEU A 38 12.97 -9.20 -2.13
C LEU A 38 12.67 -10.53 -1.43
N ILE A 39 11.64 -11.24 -1.85
CA ILE A 39 11.26 -12.53 -1.26
C ILE A 39 12.40 -13.55 -1.45
N ASN A 40 12.99 -13.61 -2.63
CA ASN A 40 14.11 -14.50 -2.93
C ASN A 40 15.39 -14.16 -2.12
N SER A 41 15.57 -12.91 -1.71
CA SER A 41 16.64 -12.49 -0.80
C SER A 41 16.33 -12.75 0.68
N GLY A 42 15.19 -13.38 0.99
CA GLY A 42 14.80 -13.73 2.35
C GLY A 42 13.97 -12.67 3.07
N GLN A 43 13.57 -11.57 2.40
CA GLN A 43 12.69 -10.58 2.99
C GLN A 43 11.26 -11.11 3.10
N ARG A 44 10.62 -10.90 4.24
CA ARG A 44 9.20 -11.18 4.40
C ARG A 44 8.40 -9.99 3.90
N CYS A 45 7.58 -10.23 2.89
CA CYS A 45 6.78 -9.21 2.24
C CYS A 45 5.29 -9.50 2.36
N LEU A 46 4.51 -8.44 2.42
CA LEU A 46 3.08 -8.42 2.23
C LEU A 46 2.77 -7.30 1.23
N PHE A 47 1.89 -7.56 0.30
CA PHE A 47 1.54 -6.59 -0.73
C PHE A 47 0.11 -6.07 -0.55
N VAL A 48 -0.07 -4.75 -0.55
CA VAL A 48 -1.40 -4.10 -0.56
C VAL A 48 -1.62 -3.49 -1.93
N SER A 49 -2.57 -4.07 -2.65
CA SER A 49 -2.89 -3.69 -4.02
C SER A 49 -4.04 -2.68 -4.06
N SER A 50 -4.17 -2.01 -5.19
CA SER A 50 -5.30 -1.16 -5.58
C SER A 50 -5.73 -1.49 -7.01
N GLY A 51 -6.76 -0.80 -7.51
CA GLY A 51 -7.14 -0.86 -8.93
C GLY A 51 -8.19 -1.92 -9.26
N ALA A 52 -8.84 -2.54 -8.28
CA ALA A 52 -9.92 -3.50 -8.53
C ALA A 52 -11.07 -2.87 -9.32
N VAL A 53 -11.60 -1.73 -8.87
CA VAL A 53 -12.67 -1.02 -9.58
C VAL A 53 -12.25 -0.67 -11.01
N GLY A 54 -11.07 -0.09 -11.21
CA GLY A 54 -10.55 0.27 -12.55
C GLY A 54 -10.40 -0.95 -13.48
N SER A 55 -9.94 -2.08 -12.94
CA SER A 55 -9.88 -3.34 -13.68
C SER A 55 -11.26 -3.83 -14.10
N GLY A 56 -12.28 -3.65 -13.25
CA GLY A 56 -13.68 -3.97 -13.57
C GLY A 56 -14.30 -3.04 -14.60
N VAL A 57 -14.05 -1.74 -14.49
CA VAL A 57 -14.44 -0.73 -15.49
C VAL A 57 -13.95 -1.13 -16.89
N SER A 58 -12.65 -1.45 -16.98
CA SER A 58 -12.05 -1.96 -18.22
C SER A 58 -12.67 -3.28 -18.68
N ALA A 59 -12.98 -4.19 -17.78
CA ALA A 59 -13.58 -5.49 -18.11
C ALA A 59 -14.99 -5.39 -18.67
N LEU A 60 -15.76 -4.43 -18.16
CA LEU A 60 -17.14 -4.15 -18.59
C LEU A 60 -17.22 -3.21 -19.79
N GLY A 61 -16.08 -2.66 -20.25
CA GLY A 61 -16.03 -1.71 -21.36
C GLY A 61 -16.74 -0.39 -21.06
N LEU A 62 -16.80 0.01 -19.78
CA LEU A 62 -17.42 1.28 -19.40
C LEU A 62 -16.54 2.45 -19.86
N SER A 63 -17.16 3.47 -20.43
CA SER A 63 -16.48 4.68 -20.92
C SER A 63 -16.04 5.63 -19.81
N GLU A 64 -16.66 5.54 -18.64
CA GLU A 64 -16.40 6.40 -17.49
C GLU A 64 -16.34 5.60 -16.19
N TYR A 65 -15.66 6.18 -15.20
CA TYR A 65 -15.63 5.63 -13.86
C TYR A 65 -17.01 5.76 -13.21
N PRO A 66 -17.61 4.68 -12.68
CA PRO A 66 -18.98 4.71 -12.18
C PRO A 66 -19.11 5.60 -10.93
N LYS A 67 -20.21 6.37 -10.89
CA LYS A 67 -20.52 7.28 -9.79
C LYS A 67 -21.37 6.62 -8.71
N ASP A 68 -22.23 5.70 -9.10
CA ASP A 68 -23.09 4.95 -8.19
C ASP A 68 -22.33 3.82 -7.50
N ILE A 69 -22.77 3.48 -6.29
CA ILE A 69 -22.10 2.51 -5.43
C ILE A 69 -22.23 1.10 -5.99
N GLU A 70 -23.39 0.73 -6.48
CA GLU A 70 -23.72 -0.60 -6.96
C GLU A 70 -22.83 -0.98 -8.15
N THR A 71 -22.68 -0.08 -9.12
CA THR A 71 -21.80 -0.31 -10.28
C THR A 71 -20.34 -0.35 -9.86
N ARG A 72 -19.92 0.49 -8.90
CA ARG A 72 -18.56 0.44 -8.36
C ARG A 72 -18.25 -0.88 -7.66
N GLN A 73 -19.18 -1.38 -6.84
CA GLN A 73 -19.07 -2.67 -6.15
C GLN A 73 -19.02 -3.84 -7.15
N ALA A 74 -19.87 -3.82 -8.17
CA ALA A 74 -19.85 -4.80 -9.25
C ALA A 74 -18.51 -4.76 -10.02
N CYS A 75 -18.01 -3.57 -10.36
CA CYS A 75 -16.67 -3.40 -10.96
C CYS A 75 -15.58 -3.96 -10.04
N ALA A 76 -15.63 -3.66 -8.74
CA ALA A 76 -14.64 -4.18 -7.79
C ALA A 76 -14.62 -5.71 -7.75
N ALA A 77 -15.80 -6.36 -7.71
CA ALA A 77 -15.92 -7.81 -7.69
C ALA A 77 -15.30 -8.46 -8.95
N ILE A 78 -15.62 -7.93 -10.13
CA ILE A 78 -15.08 -8.43 -11.42
C ILE A 78 -13.57 -8.14 -11.51
N GLY A 79 -13.17 -6.92 -11.17
CA GLY A 79 -11.80 -6.47 -11.32
C GLY A 79 -10.84 -7.12 -10.33
N GLN A 80 -11.27 -7.39 -9.11
CA GLN A 80 -10.46 -8.09 -8.11
C GLN A 80 -10.10 -9.50 -8.56
N ALA A 81 -11.05 -10.24 -9.13
CA ALA A 81 -10.79 -11.56 -9.67
C ALA A 81 -9.73 -11.53 -10.79
N ARG A 82 -9.81 -10.53 -11.70
CA ARG A 82 -8.84 -10.34 -12.79
C ARG A 82 -7.46 -9.95 -12.27
N LEU A 83 -7.38 -9.05 -11.29
CA LEU A 83 -6.13 -8.67 -10.66
C LEU A 83 -5.44 -9.88 -10.03
N MET A 84 -6.16 -10.68 -9.25
CA MET A 84 -5.59 -11.86 -8.61
C MET A 84 -5.13 -12.91 -9.61
N SER A 85 -5.89 -13.14 -10.68
CA SER A 85 -5.46 -14.00 -11.77
C SER A 85 -4.15 -13.52 -12.42
N THR A 86 -4.04 -12.20 -12.63
CA THR A 86 -2.82 -11.60 -13.19
C THR A 86 -1.64 -11.74 -12.23
N TYR A 87 -1.81 -11.41 -10.95
CA TYR A 87 -0.74 -11.59 -9.95
C TYR A 87 -0.32 -13.04 -9.83
N SER A 88 -1.28 -13.97 -9.74
CA SER A 88 -0.98 -15.41 -9.65
C SER A 88 -0.14 -15.89 -10.83
N SER A 89 -0.52 -15.50 -12.05
CA SER A 89 0.24 -15.83 -13.26
C SER A 89 1.64 -15.22 -13.29
N LEU A 90 1.80 -13.97 -12.84
CA LEU A 90 3.10 -13.31 -12.87
C LEU A 90 4.04 -13.83 -11.76
N PHE A 91 3.56 -13.98 -10.52
CA PHE A 91 4.37 -14.45 -9.40
C PHE A 91 4.74 -15.93 -9.53
N SER A 92 3.93 -16.74 -10.21
CA SER A 92 4.27 -18.16 -10.46
C SER A 92 5.55 -18.34 -11.29
N ASN A 93 5.94 -17.36 -12.12
CA ASN A 93 7.21 -17.40 -12.83
C ASN A 93 8.44 -17.27 -11.90
N PHE A 94 8.24 -16.92 -10.66
CA PHE A 94 9.26 -16.80 -9.61
C PHE A 94 9.08 -17.85 -8.50
N ASP A 95 8.25 -18.85 -8.70
CA ASP A 95 7.88 -19.89 -7.72
C ASP A 95 7.27 -19.29 -6.44
N ILE A 96 6.52 -18.20 -6.55
CA ILE A 96 5.83 -17.55 -5.44
C ILE A 96 4.33 -17.79 -5.58
N THR A 97 3.73 -18.34 -4.53
CA THR A 97 2.29 -18.50 -4.41
C THR A 97 1.66 -17.24 -3.80
N VAL A 98 0.62 -16.72 -4.43
CA VAL A 98 -0.12 -15.58 -3.90
C VAL A 98 -1.31 -16.05 -3.07
N ALA A 99 -1.58 -15.36 -1.96
CA ALA A 99 -2.75 -15.60 -1.12
C ALA A 99 -3.58 -14.31 -1.00
N GLN A 100 -4.84 -14.33 -1.50
CA GLN A 100 -5.72 -13.16 -1.42
C GLN A 100 -6.33 -13.02 -0.03
N ILE A 101 -6.32 -11.79 0.50
CA ILE A 101 -7.04 -11.40 1.71
C ILE A 101 -7.77 -10.08 1.43
N LEU A 102 -9.10 -10.11 1.53
CA LEU A 102 -9.94 -8.92 1.40
C LEU A 102 -10.42 -8.49 2.77
N LEU A 103 -10.24 -7.21 3.08
CA LEU A 103 -10.51 -6.64 4.40
C LEU A 103 -11.44 -5.45 4.31
N THR A 104 -12.27 -5.31 5.33
CA THR A 104 -12.98 -4.08 5.66
C THR A 104 -12.37 -3.44 6.90
N ALA A 105 -12.72 -2.18 7.17
CA ALA A 105 -12.29 -1.51 8.40
C ALA A 105 -12.75 -2.27 9.66
N GLU A 106 -13.95 -2.85 9.62
CA GLU A 106 -14.52 -3.64 10.71
C GLU A 106 -13.70 -4.90 11.03
N ASP A 107 -13.10 -5.54 10.02
CA ASP A 107 -12.31 -6.76 10.22
C ASP A 107 -11.04 -6.50 11.06
N ILE A 108 -10.53 -5.28 11.03
CA ILE A 108 -9.37 -4.87 11.85
C ILE A 108 -9.81 -4.33 13.22
N GLN A 109 -10.98 -3.68 13.30
CA GLN A 109 -11.46 -3.05 14.54
C GLN A 109 -12.10 -4.06 15.50
N ASN A 110 -12.72 -5.10 14.96
CA ASN A 110 -13.35 -6.15 15.78
C ASN A 110 -12.28 -7.12 16.29
N GLU A 111 -12.15 -7.24 17.61
CA GLU A 111 -11.13 -8.07 18.26
C GLU A 111 -11.15 -9.54 17.79
N GLY A 112 -12.33 -10.13 17.65
CA GLY A 112 -12.46 -11.53 17.24
C GLY A 112 -12.03 -11.75 15.79
N ARG A 113 -12.41 -10.83 14.87
CA ARG A 113 -11.97 -10.88 13.47
C ARG A 113 -10.48 -10.59 13.35
N ALA A 114 -9.97 -9.62 14.08
CA ALA A 114 -8.55 -9.30 14.13
C ALA A 114 -7.70 -10.47 14.63
N ALA A 115 -8.16 -11.22 15.63
CA ALA A 115 -7.50 -12.43 16.11
C ALA A 115 -7.45 -13.53 15.02
N ASN A 116 -8.55 -13.73 14.29
CA ASN A 116 -8.58 -14.65 13.14
C ASN A 116 -7.63 -14.22 12.02
N LEU A 117 -7.56 -12.92 11.72
CA LEU A 117 -6.61 -12.38 10.75
C LEU A 117 -5.16 -12.64 11.19
N LEU A 118 -4.83 -12.36 12.46
CA LEU A 118 -3.49 -12.64 13.01
C LEU A 118 -3.10 -14.11 12.87
N SER A 119 -4.04 -15.03 13.15
CA SER A 119 -3.83 -16.47 12.98
C SER A 119 -3.57 -16.83 11.52
N THR A 120 -4.38 -16.32 10.59
CA THR A 120 -4.25 -16.57 9.15
C THR A 120 -2.93 -16.04 8.61
N PHE A 121 -2.60 -14.77 8.89
CA PHE A 121 -1.32 -14.19 8.48
C PHE A 121 -0.13 -14.91 9.11
N GLY A 122 -0.25 -15.31 10.39
CA GLY A 122 0.76 -16.09 11.07
C GLY A 122 1.08 -17.38 10.33
N ARG A 123 0.06 -18.07 9.84
CA ARG A 123 0.24 -19.31 9.05
C ARG A 123 0.82 -19.04 7.67
N LEU A 124 0.34 -18.02 6.96
CA LEU A 124 0.84 -17.67 5.61
C LEU A 124 2.30 -17.20 5.63
N LEU A 125 2.66 -16.33 6.59
CA LEU A 125 3.98 -15.73 6.67
C LEU A 125 5.08 -16.68 7.19
N VAL A 126 4.74 -17.88 7.66
CA VAL A 126 5.73 -18.93 7.96
C VAL A 126 6.34 -19.48 6.68
N GLU A 127 5.56 -19.55 5.61
CA GLU A 127 6.01 -20.09 4.33
C GLU A 127 6.78 -19.03 3.53
N PRO A 128 8.05 -19.22 3.21
CA PRO A 128 8.89 -18.18 2.63
C PRO A 128 8.51 -17.80 1.19
N ARG A 129 7.73 -18.65 0.51
CA ARG A 129 7.29 -18.44 -0.87
C ARG A 129 5.80 -18.17 -1.01
N ILE A 130 5.15 -17.75 0.06
CA ILE A 130 3.78 -17.24 0.02
C ILE A 130 3.81 -15.72 0.16
N LEU A 131 3.17 -15.02 -0.79
CA LEU A 131 2.94 -13.60 -0.73
C LEU A 131 1.46 -13.33 -0.44
N PRO A 132 1.10 -12.87 0.77
CA PRO A 132 -0.24 -12.34 1.00
C PRO A 132 -0.44 -11.05 0.20
N ILE A 133 -1.53 -10.98 -0.57
CA ILE A 133 -1.96 -9.80 -1.30
C ILE A 133 -3.28 -9.32 -0.69
N ILE A 134 -3.27 -8.11 -0.17
CA ILE A 134 -4.42 -7.50 0.49
C ILE A 134 -5.04 -6.45 -0.42
N ASN A 135 -6.35 -6.35 -0.36
CA ASN A 135 -7.09 -5.19 -0.86
C ASN A 135 -8.30 -4.92 0.04
N GLU A 136 -8.89 -3.73 -0.07
CA GLU A 136 -10.18 -3.46 0.54
C GLU A 136 -11.25 -4.35 -0.11
N ASN A 137 -12.20 -4.83 0.68
CA ASN A 137 -13.36 -5.57 0.17
C ASN A 137 -14.41 -4.59 -0.32
N ASP A 138 -14.11 -3.92 -1.43
CA ASP A 138 -14.98 -2.92 -2.05
C ASP A 138 -16.37 -3.45 -2.41
N SER A 139 -16.54 -4.78 -2.50
CA SER A 139 -17.84 -5.39 -2.84
C SER A 139 -18.87 -5.26 -1.71
N VAL A 140 -18.42 -5.09 -0.46
CA VAL A 140 -19.28 -5.01 0.73
C VAL A 140 -18.92 -3.82 1.64
N ALA A 141 -17.86 -3.08 1.33
CA ALA A 141 -17.44 -1.94 2.12
C ALA A 141 -18.53 -0.85 2.13
N ILE A 142 -18.89 -0.41 3.33
CA ILE A 142 -19.80 0.71 3.54
C ILE A 142 -18.95 1.99 3.51
N ARG A 143 -19.33 2.96 2.69
CA ARG A 143 -18.55 4.16 2.40
C ARG A 143 -18.12 4.93 3.66
N GLU A 144 -19.00 4.98 4.66
CA GLU A 144 -18.78 5.65 5.93
C GLU A 144 -17.78 4.92 6.84
N LEU A 145 -17.57 3.62 6.61
CA LEU A 145 -16.69 2.73 7.35
C LEU A 145 -15.50 2.26 6.52
N SER A 146 -15.36 2.73 5.28
CA SER A 146 -14.22 2.37 4.43
C SER A 146 -12.92 2.97 4.98
N PHE A 147 -11.79 2.38 4.61
CA PHE A 147 -10.48 2.97 4.96
C PHE A 147 -10.25 4.31 4.25
N GLY A 148 -11.09 4.65 3.26
CA GLY A 148 -10.94 5.81 2.40
C GLY A 148 -9.84 5.66 1.35
N ASP A 149 -8.79 4.92 1.69
CA ASP A 149 -7.63 4.72 0.83
C ASP A 149 -6.83 3.51 1.33
N ASN A 150 -6.25 2.75 0.42
CA ASN A 150 -5.39 1.60 0.73
C ASN A 150 -4.06 1.99 1.43
N ASP A 151 -3.71 3.27 1.50
CA ASP A 151 -2.60 3.74 2.33
C ASP A 151 -2.94 3.52 3.82
N MET A 152 -4.13 3.95 4.26
CA MET A 152 -4.61 3.72 5.63
C MET A 152 -4.79 2.22 5.93
N LEU A 153 -5.33 1.43 4.99
CA LEU A 153 -5.42 -0.02 5.14
C LEU A 153 -4.02 -0.63 5.38
N SER A 154 -3.01 -0.23 4.60
CA SER A 154 -1.66 -0.78 4.70
C SER A 154 -1.02 -0.54 6.07
N VAL A 155 -1.17 0.67 6.63
CA VAL A 155 -0.58 1.00 7.93
C VAL A 155 -1.33 0.39 9.10
N ARG A 156 -2.66 0.21 8.99
CA ARG A 156 -3.44 -0.51 10.00
C ARG A 156 -3.09 -2.00 10.04
N VAL A 157 -2.93 -2.62 8.88
CA VAL A 157 -2.43 -4.00 8.77
C VAL A 157 -1.00 -4.10 9.31
N ALA A 158 -0.14 -3.12 9.02
CA ALA A 158 1.21 -3.07 9.56
C ALA A 158 1.22 -3.03 11.09
N LYS A 159 0.38 -2.19 11.69
CA LYS A 159 0.21 -2.13 13.15
C LYS A 159 -0.31 -3.46 13.72
N LEU A 160 -1.33 -4.04 13.10
CA LEU A 160 -1.91 -5.32 13.53
C LEU A 160 -0.88 -6.45 13.54
N LEU A 161 -0.03 -6.50 12.51
CA LEU A 161 0.97 -7.57 12.34
C LEU A 161 2.32 -7.28 13.03
N GLY A 162 2.52 -6.09 13.58
CA GLY A 162 3.81 -5.65 14.13
C GLY A 162 4.88 -5.58 13.04
N ALA A 163 4.54 -5.07 11.85
CA ALA A 163 5.48 -4.93 10.75
C ALA A 163 6.54 -3.87 11.07
N LYS A 164 7.77 -4.10 10.57
CA LYS A 164 8.89 -3.19 10.77
C LYS A 164 8.75 -1.92 9.94
N ARG A 165 8.29 -2.08 8.69
CA ARG A 165 8.18 -0.96 7.74
C ARG A 165 7.01 -1.06 6.81
N VAL A 166 6.60 0.11 6.31
CA VAL A 166 5.65 0.27 5.20
C VAL A 166 6.30 1.09 4.09
N ILE A 167 6.17 0.65 2.85
CA ILE A 167 6.60 1.41 1.66
C ILE A 167 5.35 1.74 0.85
N LEU A 168 5.01 3.02 0.80
CA LEU A 168 3.89 3.55 0.01
C LEU A 168 4.40 3.96 -1.37
N LEU A 169 4.12 3.13 -2.37
CA LEU A 169 4.47 3.40 -3.75
C LEU A 169 3.44 4.35 -4.38
N THR A 170 3.93 5.43 -4.96
CA THR A 170 3.17 6.50 -5.59
C THR A 170 3.76 6.88 -6.94
N SER A 171 3.22 7.91 -7.60
CA SER A 171 3.72 8.42 -8.89
C SER A 171 4.89 9.41 -8.76
N VAL A 172 5.32 9.73 -7.55
CA VAL A 172 6.41 10.68 -7.26
C VAL A 172 7.49 10.00 -6.41
N ASP A 173 8.72 10.53 -6.45
CA ASP A 173 9.88 9.94 -5.76
C ASP A 173 9.78 10.03 -4.21
N GLY A 174 8.93 10.91 -3.71
CA GLY A 174 8.71 11.14 -2.29
C GLY A 174 8.06 12.50 -2.04
N LEU A 175 8.26 13.04 -0.86
CA LEU A 175 7.83 14.38 -0.50
C LEU A 175 8.85 15.40 -1.02
N LEU A 176 8.37 16.41 -1.73
CA LEU A 176 9.21 17.49 -2.23
C LEU A 176 9.11 18.71 -1.30
N ASP A 177 10.23 19.36 -1.10
CA ASP A 177 10.27 20.67 -0.47
C ASP A 177 9.44 21.68 -1.29
N PRO A 178 8.53 22.44 -0.67
CA PRO A 178 7.64 23.32 -1.41
C PRO A 178 8.36 24.50 -2.11
N GLU A 179 9.52 24.93 -1.59
CA GLU A 179 10.29 26.04 -2.12
C GLU A 179 11.32 25.59 -3.14
N THR A 180 12.18 24.64 -2.77
CA THR A 180 13.31 24.18 -3.60
C THR A 180 12.91 23.14 -4.63
N LYS A 181 11.76 22.45 -4.43
CA LYS A 181 11.30 21.31 -5.24
C LYS A 181 12.23 20.08 -5.17
N GLU A 182 13.19 20.10 -4.25
CA GLU A 182 14.06 18.97 -4.00
C GLU A 182 13.37 17.91 -3.15
N LEU A 183 13.81 16.65 -3.30
CA LEU A 183 13.31 15.54 -2.49
C LEU A 183 13.74 15.73 -1.03
N ILE A 184 12.79 15.64 -0.11
CA ILE A 184 13.06 15.56 1.33
C ILE A 184 13.41 14.10 1.66
N PRO A 185 14.68 13.78 1.94
CA PRO A 185 15.08 12.38 2.11
C PRO A 185 14.59 11.78 3.43
N THR A 186 14.47 12.60 4.48
CA THR A 186 14.10 12.14 5.82
C THR A 186 13.21 13.16 6.52
N VAL A 187 12.19 12.67 7.20
CA VAL A 187 11.27 13.46 8.04
C VAL A 187 11.27 12.86 9.44
N ASP A 188 11.74 13.64 10.41
CA ASP A 188 11.77 13.28 11.83
C ASP A 188 10.51 13.78 12.56
N GLU A 189 9.97 14.91 12.13
CA GLU A 189 8.80 15.56 12.72
C GLU A 189 7.66 15.67 11.69
N ILE A 190 6.78 14.67 11.68
CA ILE A 190 5.65 14.62 10.74
C ILE A 190 4.70 15.82 10.88
N ASP A 191 4.52 16.37 12.09
CA ASP A 191 3.64 17.51 12.33
C ASP A 191 4.15 18.80 11.69
N ALA A 192 5.47 18.94 11.50
CA ALA A 192 6.06 20.06 10.76
C ALA A 192 5.62 20.01 9.29
N VAL A 193 5.63 18.82 8.68
CA VAL A 193 5.17 18.61 7.30
C VAL A 193 3.71 18.97 7.13
N PHE A 194 2.85 18.58 8.09
CA PHE A 194 1.42 18.91 8.04
C PHE A 194 1.16 20.41 8.09
N ARG A 195 1.96 21.17 8.83
CA ARG A 195 1.83 22.64 8.87
C ARG A 195 2.07 23.24 7.48
N HIS A 196 3.13 22.85 6.81
CA HIS A 196 3.47 23.33 5.46
C HIS A 196 2.42 22.93 4.41
N VAL A 197 1.91 21.70 4.46
CA VAL A 197 0.88 21.23 3.52
C VAL A 197 -0.46 21.94 3.72
N ARG A 198 -0.81 22.36 4.94
CA ARG A 198 -2.04 23.12 5.23
C ARG A 198 -1.97 24.57 4.81
N GLU A 199 -0.80 25.18 4.89
CA GLU A 199 -0.58 26.58 4.48
C GLU A 199 -0.63 26.73 2.96
N ASP A 200 -0.25 25.71 2.20
CA ASP A 200 -0.19 25.70 0.73
C ASP A 200 -1.46 25.14 0.08
N LYS A 201 -2.65 25.50 0.63
CA LYS A 201 -3.98 25.02 0.17
C LYS A 201 -4.29 25.23 -1.32
N GLY A 202 -3.41 25.87 -2.08
CA GLY A 202 -3.59 26.18 -3.51
C GLY A 202 -2.73 25.35 -4.47
N LYS A 203 -1.65 24.70 -4.04
CA LYS A 203 -0.66 24.08 -4.93
C LYS A 203 -0.50 22.56 -4.76
N PHE A 204 -0.72 22.04 -3.57
CA PHE A 204 -0.85 20.60 -3.39
C PHE A 204 -2.29 20.21 -3.71
N SER A 205 -2.58 20.12 -4.98
CA SER A 205 -3.85 19.61 -5.41
C SER A 205 -3.96 18.19 -4.87
N MET A 206 -4.89 18.07 -3.94
CA MET A 206 -5.80 16.98 -3.98
C MET A 206 -5.54 15.85 -3.02
N GLY A 207 -6.57 15.47 -2.41
CA GLY A 207 -6.92 14.31 -1.59
C GLY A 207 -5.90 13.17 -1.43
N GLY A 208 -5.10 12.92 -2.43
CA GLY A 208 -4.13 11.84 -2.43
C GLY A 208 -2.89 12.02 -1.55
N MET A 209 -2.29 13.23 -1.45
CA MET A 209 -1.09 13.43 -0.60
C MET A 209 -1.49 13.68 0.85
N SER A 210 -2.60 14.36 1.10
CA SER A 210 -3.09 14.61 2.46
C SER A 210 -3.48 13.29 3.14
N SER A 211 -4.27 12.44 2.49
CA SER A 211 -4.65 11.12 3.04
C SER A 211 -3.42 10.22 3.26
N LYS A 212 -2.45 10.30 2.36
CA LYS A 212 -1.19 9.57 2.47
C LYS A 212 -0.38 10.00 3.70
N LEU A 213 -0.27 11.32 3.95
CA LEU A 213 0.39 11.83 5.14
C LEU A 213 -0.36 11.47 6.43
N GLU A 214 -1.68 11.39 6.41
CA GLU A 214 -2.46 10.87 7.55
C GLU A 214 -2.13 9.40 7.83
N ALA A 215 -2.00 8.56 6.79
CA ALA A 215 -1.56 7.19 6.94
C ALA A 215 -0.12 7.11 7.48
N VAL A 216 0.79 7.94 6.96
CA VAL A 216 2.17 8.03 7.46
C VAL A 216 2.19 8.44 8.93
N LYS A 217 1.42 9.45 9.32
CA LYS A 217 1.33 9.88 10.73
C LYS A 217 0.89 8.73 11.63
N PHE A 218 -0.16 8.02 11.25
CA PHE A 218 -0.64 6.84 11.99
C PHE A 218 0.46 5.77 12.14
N ALA A 219 1.24 5.51 11.08
CA ALA A 219 2.31 4.53 11.09
C ALA A 219 3.47 4.96 12.00
N VAL A 220 3.92 6.21 11.90
CA VAL A 220 4.99 6.79 12.71
C VAL A 220 4.63 6.77 14.20
N GLU A 221 3.40 7.15 14.56
CA GLU A 221 2.89 7.07 15.94
C GLU A 221 2.79 5.62 16.45
N ALA A 222 2.60 4.67 15.55
CA ALA A 222 2.60 3.24 15.88
C ALA A 222 4.01 2.61 15.93
N GLY A 223 5.07 3.40 15.76
CA GLY A 223 6.44 2.92 15.79
C GLY A 223 6.90 2.22 14.51
N ILE A 224 6.24 2.47 13.36
CA ILE A 224 6.50 1.81 12.09
C ILE A 224 7.29 2.74 11.16
N GLU A 225 8.46 2.29 10.71
CA GLU A 225 9.23 2.99 9.67
C GLU A 225 8.41 3.07 8.37
N THR A 226 8.25 4.27 7.82
CA THR A 226 7.43 4.45 6.62
C THR A 226 8.21 5.17 5.54
N HIS A 227 8.03 4.73 4.28
CA HIS A 227 8.63 5.37 3.11
C HIS A 227 7.56 5.74 2.10
N ILE A 228 7.71 6.91 1.47
CA ILE A 228 7.02 7.26 0.24
C ILE A 228 8.05 7.18 -0.88
N ALA A 229 7.74 6.42 -1.94
CA ALA A 229 8.66 6.17 -3.04
C ALA A 229 7.94 6.05 -4.38
N ASN A 230 8.70 6.17 -5.48
CA ASN A 230 8.16 6.08 -6.82
C ASN A 230 7.93 4.62 -7.23
N GLY A 231 6.67 4.26 -7.40
CA GLY A 231 6.26 2.93 -7.83
C GLY A 231 6.53 2.63 -9.31
N ARG A 232 6.93 3.64 -10.11
CA ARG A 232 7.38 3.43 -11.49
C ARG A 232 8.82 2.93 -11.56
N HIS A 233 9.54 2.98 -10.43
CA HIS A 233 10.90 2.48 -10.24
C HIS A 233 10.95 1.45 -9.10
N PRO A 234 10.20 0.33 -9.20
CA PRO A 234 10.14 -0.67 -8.14
C PRO A 234 11.46 -1.42 -7.96
N ASP A 235 12.36 -1.36 -8.93
CA ASP A 235 13.74 -1.84 -8.86
C ASP A 235 14.51 -1.23 -7.68
N ARG A 236 14.13 -0.02 -7.22
CA ARG A 236 14.72 0.66 -6.06
C ARG A 236 14.28 0.11 -4.70
N LEU A 237 13.31 -0.79 -4.64
CA LEU A 237 12.77 -1.31 -3.37
C LEU A 237 13.85 -1.94 -2.48
N ALA A 238 14.80 -2.68 -3.06
CA ALA A 238 15.89 -3.28 -2.30
C ALA A 238 16.82 -2.22 -1.69
N ASP A 239 17.14 -1.17 -2.44
CA ASP A 239 17.95 -0.05 -1.97
C ASP A 239 17.23 0.76 -0.88
N ILE A 240 15.93 0.99 -1.02
CA ILE A 240 15.10 1.66 0.00
C ILE A 240 15.14 0.88 1.32
N ILE A 241 14.97 -0.45 1.27
CA ILE A 241 15.05 -1.33 2.43
C ILE A 241 16.45 -1.30 3.07
N ALA A 242 17.50 -1.17 2.26
CA ALA A 242 18.87 -1.03 2.71
C ALA A 242 19.23 0.40 3.19
N GLY A 243 18.29 1.35 3.12
CA GLY A 243 18.50 2.74 3.53
C GLY A 243 19.30 3.59 2.55
N LYS A 244 19.38 3.19 1.28
CA LYS A 244 20.20 3.84 0.23
C LYS A 244 19.37 4.36 -0.96
N GLY A 245 18.09 3.99 -1.03
CA GLY A 245 17.23 4.29 -2.18
C GLY A 245 16.61 5.68 -2.14
N LEU A 246 16.20 6.20 -3.31
CA LEU A 246 15.43 7.44 -3.43
C LEU A 246 14.02 7.24 -2.86
N SER A 247 13.74 7.87 -1.74
CA SER A 247 12.43 7.90 -1.07
C SER A 247 12.43 8.99 -0.01
N THR A 248 11.26 9.39 0.45
CA THR A 248 11.16 10.10 1.72
C THR A 248 10.94 9.06 2.82
N LYS A 249 11.89 9.00 3.75
CA LYS A 249 11.82 8.18 4.95
C LYS A 249 11.20 8.96 6.09
N PHE A 250 10.19 8.39 6.74
CA PHE A 250 9.58 8.93 7.96
C PHE A 250 10.03 8.06 9.13
N ILE A 251 10.71 8.71 10.08
CA ILE A 251 11.27 8.02 11.25
C ILE A 251 10.17 7.87 12.31
N PRO A 252 9.97 6.65 12.85
CA PRO A 252 9.02 6.45 13.95
C PRO A 252 9.40 7.31 15.16
N ALA A 253 8.40 7.90 15.80
CA ALA A 253 8.61 8.53 17.09
C ALA A 253 9.27 7.50 18.02
N CYS A 254 10.34 7.89 18.70
CA CYS A 254 10.97 7.02 19.70
C CYS A 254 9.91 6.71 20.77
N VAL A 255 9.37 5.50 20.74
CA VAL A 255 8.53 5.01 21.83
C VAL A 255 9.47 4.89 23.02
N SER A 256 9.51 5.93 23.85
CA SER A 256 10.10 5.82 25.17
C SER A 256 9.37 4.67 25.86
N LYS A 257 10.06 3.55 26.06
CA LYS A 257 9.59 2.48 26.92
C LYS A 257 9.41 3.10 28.30
N ASN A 258 8.20 3.54 28.60
CA ASN A 258 7.80 3.74 29.96
C ASN A 258 7.78 2.33 30.59
N SER A 259 8.88 2.00 31.23
CA SER A 259 8.96 0.98 32.24
C SER A 259 8.11 1.43 33.42
N GLU A 260 6.95 0.80 33.59
CA GLU A 260 6.34 0.56 34.88
C GLU A 260 5.87 -0.90 34.94
#